data_2b7fd8d0bfda380d2a6725ecbcb07ac6
#
_entry.id   2b7fd8d0bfda380d2a6725ecbcb07ac6
#
_cell.length_a   1.000
_cell.length_b   1.000
_cell.length_c   1.000
_cell.angle_alpha   90.00
_cell.angle_beta   90.00
_cell.angle_gamma   90.00
#
_symmetry.space_group_name_H-M   'P 1'
#
loop_
_entity.id
_entity.type
_entity.pdbx_description
1 polymer ?
#
loop_
_entity_poly.entity_id
_entity_poly.type
_entity_poly.pdbx_seq_one_letter_code
_entity_poly.pdbx_strand_id
1 'polypeptide(L)'
;MENLINVVDWSRAQFALTAIYHWLFVPLTLGLGIIVAIMESIYLHTKSERWLATTKFWMLLFGINFAIGVATGIILEFEFGTNWSNYSWFVGDIFGAPLAIEGILAFFMESTFIAVMFFGWGKVSPKFHLTATWLTAIGACISALWILAANAWMQCPVGMEFNPETMRNEMVSFSAIVTSPMAVYKFFHTVMSGWTLGGIFVVGVSCWMLLKRRNIEHCLRSIKVGAWIGTIGIVLTMATGDGSAVTVAEHQPMKLAAMEGLYDGNSGQDLVAIGVLNPEKKVGDNLDPYIFEISLPKGLSILANHDKDSFVPGINDIIAGRSFSTDGKPVNTISYSERMERGRKAQSALRQFGEAKRQGDTLAMSQLRIDIKKHFNFLGYASLQSPSDAIPNIPLTFYSFRVMVGIGSFLLVFLLTTLFLAYKRPELEKSKWSKWFFRLAIISIPLTYICSVSGWVVAEVGRQPWINQDLMSNSMAISDISAGYVQTTFCIFAVLFTALLIADISIMVKQIRKKSLENLNSTK
;
A
#
# COMPACT_ATOMS: atom_id res chain seq x y z
N MET A 1 17.60 -27.49 2.71
CA MET A 1 16.36 -26.89 3.21
C MET A 1 16.66 -25.64 4.04
N GLU A 2 17.54 -25.68 5.03
CA GLU A 2 17.92 -24.55 5.87
C GLU A 2 18.48 -23.33 5.08
N ASN A 3 19.36 -23.57 4.08
CA ASN A 3 19.85 -22.53 3.19
C ASN A 3 18.75 -21.85 2.36
N LEU A 4 17.72 -22.60 1.93
CA LEU A 4 16.60 -22.05 1.16
C LEU A 4 15.72 -21.15 2.03
N ILE A 5 15.39 -21.57 3.25
CA ILE A 5 14.64 -20.77 4.21
C ILE A 5 15.37 -19.45 4.48
N ASN A 6 16.68 -19.50 4.68
CA ASN A 6 17.50 -18.34 4.95
C ASN A 6 17.48 -17.34 3.76
N VAL A 7 17.58 -17.82 2.50
CA VAL A 7 17.49 -16.94 1.32
C VAL A 7 16.10 -16.30 1.20
N VAL A 8 15.02 -17.06 1.43
CA VAL A 8 13.64 -16.54 1.39
C VAL A 8 13.45 -15.42 2.41
N ASP A 9 13.89 -15.63 3.65
CA ASP A 9 13.69 -14.66 4.72
C ASP A 9 14.49 -13.37 4.49
N TRP A 10 15.74 -13.49 4.03
CA TRP A 10 16.54 -12.32 3.69
C TRP A 10 16.01 -11.56 2.47
N SER A 11 15.53 -12.26 1.44
CA SER A 11 14.91 -11.61 0.27
C SER A 11 13.63 -10.87 0.64
N ARG A 12 12.80 -11.46 1.52
CA ARG A 12 11.61 -10.80 2.06
C ARG A 12 11.96 -9.58 2.92
N ALA A 13 12.97 -9.71 3.79
CA ALA A 13 13.45 -8.61 4.63
C ALA A 13 13.99 -7.46 3.78
N GLN A 14 14.75 -7.75 2.71
CA GLN A 14 15.28 -6.74 1.80
C GLN A 14 14.15 -6.03 1.05
N PHE A 15 13.18 -6.76 0.49
CA PHE A 15 12.03 -6.16 -0.16
C PHE A 15 11.20 -5.29 0.80
N ALA A 16 10.99 -5.76 2.04
CA ALA A 16 10.30 -4.97 3.05
C ALA A 16 11.05 -3.68 3.41
N LEU A 17 12.39 -3.75 3.51
CA LEU A 17 13.25 -2.60 3.75
C LEU A 17 13.08 -1.55 2.64
N THR A 18 13.30 -1.95 1.39
CA THR A 18 13.26 -1.04 0.24
C THR A 18 11.86 -0.49 0.02
N ALA A 19 10.81 -1.31 0.12
CA ALA A 19 9.43 -0.88 0.00
C ALA A 19 9.02 0.12 1.09
N ILE A 20 9.41 -0.09 2.36
CA ILE A 20 9.12 0.84 3.46
C ILE A 20 9.85 2.17 3.25
N TYR A 21 11.15 2.14 2.90
CA TYR A 21 11.88 3.37 2.64
C TYR A 21 11.32 4.15 1.44
N HIS A 22 11.00 3.48 0.34
CA HIS A 22 10.34 4.13 -0.80
C HIS A 22 9.00 4.73 -0.39
N TRP A 23 8.24 4.03 0.44
CA TRP A 23 6.95 4.48 0.94
C TRP A 23 7.02 5.70 1.87
N LEU A 24 8.18 6.04 2.43
CA LEU A 24 8.33 7.30 3.18
C LEU A 24 8.24 8.53 2.27
N PHE A 25 8.54 8.40 0.98
CA PHE A 25 8.55 9.52 0.02
C PHE A 25 7.28 9.58 -0.83
N VAL A 26 6.77 8.43 -1.27
CA VAL A 26 5.63 8.35 -2.22
C VAL A 26 4.38 9.06 -1.73
N PRO A 27 3.80 8.76 -0.55
CA PRO A 27 2.54 9.36 -0.13
C PRO A 27 2.67 10.87 0.08
N LEU A 28 3.85 11.34 0.50
CA LEU A 28 4.11 12.78 0.62
C LEU A 28 4.15 13.45 -0.76
N THR A 29 4.75 12.80 -1.77
CA THR A 29 4.73 13.27 -3.16
C THR A 29 3.30 13.39 -3.68
N LEU A 30 2.48 12.35 -3.52
CA LEU A 30 1.08 12.33 -3.97
C LEU A 30 0.26 13.47 -3.33
N GLY A 31 0.40 13.66 -2.03
CA GLY A 31 -0.34 14.69 -1.29
C GLY A 31 0.15 16.11 -1.57
N LEU A 32 1.47 16.35 -1.53
CA LEU A 32 2.03 17.69 -1.79
C LEU A 32 1.84 18.13 -3.24
N GLY A 33 1.93 17.22 -4.22
CA GLY A 33 1.70 17.54 -5.63
C GLY A 33 0.33 18.19 -5.84
N ILE A 34 -0.72 17.58 -5.34
CA ILE A 34 -2.10 18.12 -5.40
C ILE A 34 -2.23 19.44 -4.64
N ILE A 35 -1.67 19.53 -3.43
CA ILE A 35 -1.72 20.74 -2.61
C ILE A 35 -1.03 21.91 -3.33
N VAL A 36 0.13 21.69 -3.92
CA VAL A 36 0.87 22.70 -4.69
C VAL A 36 0.09 23.15 -5.92
N ALA A 37 -0.49 22.21 -6.68
CA ALA A 37 -1.31 22.52 -7.85
C ALA A 37 -2.56 23.34 -7.49
N ILE A 38 -3.21 23.06 -6.35
CA ILE A 38 -4.33 23.85 -5.83
C ILE A 38 -3.85 25.25 -5.42
N MET A 39 -2.75 25.37 -4.69
CA MET A 39 -2.21 26.67 -4.27
C MET A 39 -1.81 27.52 -5.46
N GLU A 40 -1.23 26.94 -6.51
CA GLU A 40 -0.91 27.63 -7.76
C GLU A 40 -2.18 28.05 -8.50
N SER A 41 -3.22 27.23 -8.53
CA SER A 41 -4.53 27.59 -9.08
C SER A 41 -5.12 28.82 -8.38
N ILE A 42 -5.03 28.87 -7.05
CA ILE A 42 -5.47 30.03 -6.27
C ILE A 42 -4.61 31.27 -6.60
N TYR A 43 -3.29 31.09 -6.72
CA TYR A 43 -2.41 32.19 -7.17
C TYR A 43 -2.81 32.71 -8.54
N LEU A 44 -3.03 31.85 -9.51
CA LEU A 44 -3.39 32.27 -10.87
C LEU A 44 -4.73 33.03 -10.92
N HIS A 45 -5.69 32.63 -10.07
CA HIS A 45 -6.99 33.30 -9.97
C HIS A 45 -6.91 34.65 -9.25
N THR A 46 -6.18 34.68 -8.12
CA THR A 46 -6.12 35.87 -7.24
C THR A 46 -5.03 36.89 -7.61
N LYS A 47 -4.03 36.46 -8.39
CA LYS A 47 -2.81 37.22 -8.71
C LYS A 47 -2.04 37.73 -7.48
N SER A 48 -2.19 37.06 -6.35
CA SER A 48 -1.61 37.47 -5.08
C SER A 48 -0.16 36.99 -4.95
N GLU A 49 0.79 37.91 -4.83
CA GLU A 49 2.21 37.58 -4.58
C GLU A 49 2.41 36.74 -3.32
N ARG A 50 1.52 36.89 -2.34
CA ARG A 50 1.54 36.06 -1.11
C ARG A 50 1.19 34.60 -1.40
N TRP A 51 0.28 34.33 -2.35
CA TRP A 51 -0.01 32.97 -2.80
C TRP A 51 1.13 32.41 -3.65
N LEU A 52 1.76 33.24 -4.48
CA LEU A 52 2.94 32.84 -5.25
C LEU A 52 4.08 32.38 -4.32
N ALA A 53 4.41 33.16 -3.29
CA ALA A 53 5.43 32.79 -2.31
C ALA A 53 5.08 31.50 -1.56
N THR A 54 3.79 31.32 -1.20
CA THR A 54 3.29 30.11 -0.56
C THR A 54 3.45 28.90 -1.48
N THR A 55 3.04 29.01 -2.73
CA THR A 55 3.16 27.94 -3.73
C THR A 55 4.61 27.54 -3.95
N LYS A 56 5.50 28.50 -4.18
CA LYS A 56 6.94 28.24 -4.38
C LYS A 56 7.59 27.53 -3.18
N PHE A 57 7.19 27.89 -1.95
CA PHE A 57 7.69 27.22 -0.75
C PHE A 57 7.32 25.74 -0.71
N TRP A 58 6.03 25.41 -0.91
CA TRP A 58 5.58 24.02 -0.90
C TRP A 58 6.08 23.23 -2.11
N MET A 59 6.17 23.89 -3.27
CA MET A 59 6.77 23.33 -4.48
C MET A 59 8.23 22.91 -4.24
N LEU A 60 9.02 23.72 -3.53
CA LEU A 60 10.40 23.37 -3.20
C LEU A 60 10.49 22.13 -2.33
N LEU A 61 9.64 22.00 -1.29
CA LEU A 61 9.60 20.81 -0.43
C LEU A 61 9.11 19.58 -1.21
N PHE A 62 8.13 19.75 -2.09
CA PHE A 62 7.69 18.70 -3.02
C PHE A 62 8.86 18.18 -3.85
N GLY A 63 9.65 19.07 -4.47
CA GLY A 63 10.74 18.67 -5.35
C GLY A 63 11.89 17.95 -4.64
N ILE A 64 12.20 18.33 -3.40
CA ILE A 64 13.21 17.64 -2.59
C ILE A 64 12.75 16.19 -2.36
N ASN A 65 11.54 16.00 -1.86
CA ASN A 65 10.98 14.68 -1.59
C ASN A 65 10.83 13.83 -2.86
N PHE A 66 10.35 14.45 -3.95
CA PHE A 66 10.15 13.78 -5.24
C PHE A 66 11.46 13.19 -5.79
N ALA A 67 12.55 13.96 -5.77
CA ALA A 67 13.84 13.50 -6.30
C ALA A 67 14.35 12.24 -5.60
N ILE A 68 14.19 12.16 -4.27
CA ILE A 68 14.61 11.00 -3.49
C ILE A 68 13.63 9.84 -3.66
N GLY A 69 12.33 10.15 -3.76
CA GLY A 69 11.29 9.15 -4.06
C GLY A 69 11.57 8.41 -5.38
N VAL A 70 11.91 9.12 -6.45
CA VAL A 70 12.28 8.52 -7.74
C VAL A 70 13.50 7.61 -7.61
N ALA A 71 14.56 8.07 -6.94
CA ALA A 71 15.78 7.28 -6.77
C ALA A 71 15.52 5.96 -6.02
N THR A 72 14.71 5.98 -4.97
CA THR A 72 14.34 4.78 -4.20
C THR A 72 13.41 3.84 -4.97
N GLY A 73 12.52 4.38 -5.82
CA GLY A 73 11.62 3.60 -6.68
C GLY A 73 12.37 2.78 -7.72
N ILE A 74 13.34 3.39 -8.40
CA ILE A 74 14.17 2.68 -9.39
C ILE A 74 14.89 1.48 -8.75
N ILE A 75 15.42 1.63 -7.54
CA ILE A 75 16.08 0.54 -6.82
C ILE A 75 15.09 -0.60 -6.51
N LEU A 76 13.88 -0.26 -6.08
CA LEU A 76 12.84 -1.25 -5.77
C LEU A 76 12.44 -2.08 -7.01
N GLU A 77 12.35 -1.44 -8.19
CA GLU A 77 12.07 -2.16 -9.43
C GLU A 77 13.17 -3.15 -9.82
N PHE A 78 14.44 -2.80 -9.61
CA PHE A 78 15.54 -3.73 -9.89
C PHE A 78 15.51 -4.99 -9.02
N GLU A 79 14.92 -4.96 -7.83
CA GLU A 79 14.80 -6.14 -6.96
C GLU A 79 13.96 -7.26 -7.58
N PHE A 80 12.99 -6.94 -8.44
CA PHE A 80 12.21 -7.95 -9.16
C PHE A 80 13.08 -8.80 -10.10
N GLY A 81 14.10 -8.21 -10.71
CA GLY A 81 15.06 -8.93 -11.56
C GLY A 81 16.15 -9.66 -10.78
N THR A 82 16.58 -9.11 -9.63
CA THR A 82 17.71 -9.66 -8.86
C THR A 82 17.26 -10.74 -7.86
N ASN A 83 16.33 -10.43 -6.98
CA ASN A 83 15.95 -11.32 -5.88
C ASN A 83 14.73 -12.19 -6.20
N TRP A 84 13.89 -11.77 -7.16
CA TRP A 84 12.58 -12.35 -7.47
C TRP A 84 12.44 -12.74 -8.94
N SER A 85 13.49 -13.28 -9.56
CA SER A 85 13.50 -13.58 -11.00
C SER A 85 12.49 -14.67 -11.39
N ASN A 86 12.27 -15.68 -10.55
CA ASN A 86 11.26 -16.71 -10.80
C ASN A 86 9.84 -16.13 -10.77
N TYR A 87 9.58 -15.18 -9.85
CA TYR A 87 8.33 -14.42 -9.86
C TYR A 87 8.18 -13.64 -11.17
N SER A 88 9.19 -12.86 -11.55
CA SER A 88 9.16 -12.03 -12.77
C SER A 88 8.94 -12.88 -14.01
N TRP A 89 9.51 -14.07 -14.08
CA TRP A 89 9.26 -15.02 -15.15
C TRP A 89 7.81 -15.53 -15.14
N PHE A 90 7.31 -15.95 -13.99
CA PHE A 90 5.99 -16.56 -13.82
C PHE A 90 4.83 -15.61 -14.15
N VAL A 91 4.96 -14.32 -13.80
CA VAL A 91 3.91 -13.32 -14.04
C VAL A 91 3.97 -12.71 -15.44
N GLY A 92 5.13 -12.78 -16.12
CA GLY A 92 5.30 -12.38 -17.52
C GLY A 92 4.84 -10.96 -17.81
N ASP A 93 3.98 -10.85 -18.83
CA ASP A 93 3.43 -9.59 -19.33
C ASP A 93 2.38 -8.95 -18.40
N ILE A 94 1.77 -9.72 -17.52
CA ILE A 94 0.76 -9.24 -16.56
C ILE A 94 1.36 -8.19 -15.59
N PHE A 95 2.60 -8.41 -15.16
CA PHE A 95 3.32 -7.46 -14.33
C PHE A 95 4.14 -6.48 -15.17
N GLY A 96 4.74 -6.97 -16.25
CA GLY A 96 5.60 -6.16 -17.12
C GLY A 96 4.85 -5.08 -17.89
N ALA A 97 3.61 -5.31 -18.34
CA ALA A 97 2.85 -4.31 -19.08
C ALA A 97 2.49 -3.06 -18.23
N PRO A 98 1.93 -3.18 -17.01
CA PRO A 98 1.75 -2.04 -16.12
C PRO A 98 3.04 -1.26 -15.86
N LEU A 99 4.16 -1.93 -15.55
CA LEU A 99 5.45 -1.28 -15.31
C LEU A 99 6.00 -0.56 -16.55
N ALA A 100 5.86 -1.16 -17.74
CA ALA A 100 6.27 -0.53 -18.99
C ALA A 100 5.45 0.74 -19.27
N ILE A 101 4.13 0.68 -19.05
CA ILE A 101 3.25 1.85 -19.20
C ILE A 101 3.60 2.92 -18.15
N GLU A 102 3.89 2.54 -16.93
CA GLU A 102 4.38 3.46 -15.88
C GLU A 102 5.63 4.19 -16.34
N GLY A 103 6.65 3.47 -16.81
CA GLY A 103 7.89 4.07 -17.30
C GLY A 103 7.66 5.01 -18.48
N ILE A 104 6.86 4.60 -19.47
CA ILE A 104 6.64 5.39 -20.70
C ILE A 104 5.71 6.59 -20.45
N LEU A 105 4.56 6.40 -19.82
CA LEU A 105 3.57 7.46 -19.66
C LEU A 105 3.82 8.32 -18.42
N ALA A 106 3.93 7.69 -17.25
CA ALA A 106 4.02 8.43 -16.00
C ALA A 106 5.39 9.07 -15.83
N PHE A 107 6.47 8.30 -15.88
CA PHE A 107 7.81 8.82 -15.66
C PHE A 107 8.26 9.87 -16.69
N PHE A 108 7.98 9.68 -18.00
CA PHE A 108 8.30 10.70 -19.00
C PHE A 108 7.43 11.95 -18.85
N MET A 109 6.15 11.79 -18.50
CA MET A 109 5.28 12.93 -18.22
C MET A 109 5.79 13.70 -17.01
N GLU A 110 6.09 13.03 -15.90
CA GLU A 110 6.61 13.65 -14.70
C GLU A 110 7.94 14.36 -14.95
N SER A 111 8.92 13.68 -15.56
CA SER A 111 10.26 14.25 -15.79
C SER A 111 10.21 15.47 -16.71
N THR A 112 9.31 15.49 -17.70
CA THR A 112 9.14 16.63 -18.61
C THR A 112 8.49 17.83 -17.90
N PHE A 113 7.36 17.59 -17.21
CA PHE A 113 6.60 18.69 -16.62
C PHE A 113 7.17 19.18 -15.30
N ILE A 114 7.90 18.36 -14.53
CA ILE A 114 8.61 18.84 -13.35
C ILE A 114 9.71 19.86 -13.71
N ALA A 115 10.37 19.71 -14.86
CA ALA A 115 11.32 20.70 -15.32
C ALA A 115 10.65 22.05 -15.60
N VAL A 116 9.46 22.06 -16.21
CA VAL A 116 8.67 23.28 -16.40
C VAL A 116 8.21 23.85 -15.06
N MET A 117 7.74 23.01 -14.16
CA MET A 117 7.26 23.37 -12.83
C MET A 117 8.34 24.11 -12.00
N PHE A 118 9.61 23.70 -12.10
CA PHE A 118 10.70 24.33 -11.33
C PHE A 118 11.39 25.47 -12.08
N PHE A 119 11.58 25.35 -13.39
CA PHE A 119 12.39 26.28 -14.18
C PHE A 119 11.58 27.16 -15.12
N GLY A 120 10.26 26.98 -15.19
CA GLY A 120 9.36 27.69 -16.09
C GLY A 120 8.88 29.04 -15.58
N TRP A 121 9.06 29.37 -14.29
CA TRP A 121 8.62 30.63 -13.72
C TRP A 121 9.14 31.83 -14.51
N GLY A 122 8.22 32.68 -15.03
CA GLY A 122 8.55 33.85 -15.83
C GLY A 122 9.06 33.55 -17.24
N LYS A 123 9.26 32.27 -17.61
CA LYS A 123 9.70 31.86 -18.96
C LYS A 123 8.57 31.34 -19.83
N VAL A 124 7.54 30.78 -19.22
CA VAL A 124 6.34 30.27 -19.90
C VAL A 124 5.11 31.02 -19.42
N SER A 125 4.00 30.92 -20.15
CA SER A 125 2.76 31.54 -19.71
C SER A 125 2.28 30.97 -18.36
N PRO A 126 1.68 31.78 -17.47
CA PRO A 126 1.22 31.29 -16.17
C PRO A 126 0.20 30.15 -16.26
N LYS A 127 -0.62 30.12 -17.31
CA LYS A 127 -1.57 29.03 -17.55
C LYS A 127 -0.85 27.75 -17.90
N PHE A 128 0.17 27.81 -18.77
CA PHE A 128 0.96 26.62 -19.14
C PHE A 128 1.77 26.10 -17.94
N HIS A 129 2.32 27.00 -17.10
CA HIS A 129 3.00 26.62 -15.88
C HIS A 129 2.08 25.85 -14.93
N LEU A 130 0.87 26.37 -14.67
CA LEU A 130 -0.14 25.68 -13.86
C LEU A 130 -0.52 24.32 -14.46
N THR A 131 -0.68 24.25 -15.79
CA THR A 131 -0.96 22.98 -16.47
C THR A 131 0.17 21.97 -16.23
N ALA A 132 1.43 22.41 -16.31
CA ALA A 132 2.58 21.55 -16.03
C ALA A 132 2.58 21.05 -14.56
N THR A 133 2.25 21.91 -13.60
CA THR A 133 2.13 21.52 -12.19
C THR A 133 1.02 20.47 -11.97
N TRP A 134 -0.15 20.65 -12.59
CA TRP A 134 -1.21 19.65 -12.53
C TRP A 134 -0.82 18.33 -13.22
N LEU A 135 -0.16 18.39 -14.37
CA LEU A 135 0.29 17.18 -15.09
C LEU A 135 1.37 16.43 -14.29
N THR A 136 2.26 17.13 -13.58
CA THR A 136 3.20 16.47 -12.65
C THR A 136 2.47 15.77 -11.51
N ALA A 137 1.49 16.43 -10.88
CA ALA A 137 0.73 15.85 -9.76
C ALA A 137 -0.15 14.67 -10.21
N ILE A 138 -0.78 14.76 -11.39
CA ILE A 138 -1.59 13.68 -11.97
C ILE A 138 -0.67 12.54 -12.43
N GLY A 139 0.49 12.84 -13.00
CA GLY A 139 1.50 11.87 -13.40
C GLY A 139 1.90 10.95 -12.25
N ALA A 140 2.19 11.53 -11.09
CA ALA A 140 2.48 10.76 -9.88
C ALA A 140 1.31 9.84 -9.45
N CYS A 141 0.07 10.30 -9.60
CA CYS A 141 -1.10 9.45 -9.35
C CYS A 141 -1.25 8.32 -10.39
N ILE A 142 -0.93 8.59 -11.67
CA ILE A 142 -0.97 7.58 -12.74
C ILE A 142 0.15 6.56 -12.54
N SER A 143 1.35 6.96 -12.12
CA SER A 143 2.42 6.06 -11.72
C SER A 143 1.94 5.11 -10.62
N ALA A 144 1.37 5.66 -9.55
CA ALA A 144 0.77 4.85 -8.49
C ALA A 144 -0.33 3.88 -8.99
N LEU A 145 -1.12 4.24 -10.01
CA LEU A 145 -2.15 3.37 -10.57
C LEU A 145 -1.55 2.07 -11.12
N TRP A 146 -0.48 2.16 -11.89
CA TRP A 146 0.09 1.01 -12.57
C TRP A 146 0.73 0.02 -11.60
N ILE A 147 1.54 0.50 -10.66
CA ILE A 147 2.16 -0.39 -9.68
C ILE A 147 1.13 -0.97 -8.70
N LEU A 148 0.07 -0.21 -8.36
CA LEU A 148 -0.99 -0.71 -7.49
C LEU A 148 -1.92 -1.71 -8.20
N ALA A 149 -2.15 -1.57 -9.50
CA ALA A 149 -2.86 -2.58 -10.30
C ALA A 149 -2.07 -3.90 -10.36
N ALA A 150 -0.75 -3.83 -10.57
CA ALA A 150 0.12 -5.00 -10.52
C ALA A 150 0.12 -5.66 -9.12
N ASN A 151 0.22 -4.87 -8.05
CA ASN A 151 0.15 -5.37 -6.68
C ASN A 151 -1.24 -5.93 -6.31
N ALA A 152 -2.32 -5.34 -6.83
CA ALA A 152 -3.67 -5.85 -6.64
C ALA A 152 -3.86 -7.21 -7.31
N TRP A 153 -3.29 -7.40 -8.50
CA TRP A 153 -3.30 -8.68 -9.18
C TRP A 153 -2.57 -9.77 -8.37
N MET A 154 -1.48 -9.45 -7.69
CA MET A 154 -0.83 -10.40 -6.78
C MET A 154 -1.74 -10.86 -5.64
N GLN A 155 -2.68 -10.01 -5.21
CA GLN A 155 -3.65 -10.31 -4.14
C GLN A 155 -4.88 -11.06 -4.66
N CYS A 156 -5.30 -10.79 -5.90
CA CYS A 156 -6.43 -11.41 -6.57
C CYS A 156 -6.11 -11.59 -8.06
N PRO A 157 -5.48 -12.72 -8.45
CA PRO A 157 -5.11 -13.01 -9.83
C PRO A 157 -6.33 -13.17 -10.73
N VAL A 158 -6.54 -12.22 -11.65
CA VAL A 158 -7.65 -12.21 -12.60
C VAL A 158 -7.15 -11.82 -14.00
N GLY A 159 -7.93 -12.10 -15.05
CA GLY A 159 -7.63 -11.67 -16.43
C GLY A 159 -6.42 -12.35 -17.05
N MET A 160 -6.08 -13.56 -16.61
CA MET A 160 -4.96 -14.36 -17.08
C MET A 160 -5.34 -15.78 -17.46
N GLU A 161 -4.48 -16.42 -18.25
CA GLU A 161 -4.47 -17.86 -18.46
C GLU A 161 -3.04 -18.39 -18.37
N PHE A 162 -2.86 -19.54 -17.71
CA PHE A 162 -1.55 -20.15 -17.59
C PHE A 162 -1.20 -20.95 -18.84
N ASN A 163 -0.03 -20.65 -19.43
CA ASN A 163 0.50 -21.39 -20.56
C ASN A 163 1.58 -22.39 -20.11
N PRO A 164 1.30 -23.72 -20.15
CA PRO A 164 2.28 -24.73 -19.72
C PRO A 164 3.47 -24.87 -20.69
N GLU A 165 3.41 -24.33 -21.91
CA GLU A 165 4.53 -24.37 -22.83
C GLU A 165 5.62 -23.37 -22.47
N THR A 166 5.22 -22.20 -22.01
CA THR A 166 6.12 -21.12 -21.58
C THR A 166 6.36 -21.10 -20.08
N MET A 167 5.57 -21.86 -19.31
CA MET A 167 5.55 -21.84 -17.85
C MET A 167 5.26 -20.45 -17.27
N ARG A 168 4.37 -19.71 -17.94
CA ARG A 168 3.99 -18.32 -17.59
C ARG A 168 2.48 -18.16 -17.49
N ASN A 169 2.07 -17.22 -16.67
CA ASN A 169 0.73 -16.63 -16.81
C ASN A 169 0.77 -15.62 -17.96
N GLU A 170 -0.16 -15.75 -18.88
CA GLU A 170 -0.30 -14.87 -20.02
C GLU A 170 -1.54 -14.00 -19.83
N MET A 171 -1.43 -12.72 -20.17
CA MET A 171 -2.51 -11.76 -20.03
C MET A 171 -3.59 -12.01 -21.08
N VAL A 172 -4.80 -12.28 -20.62
CA VAL A 172 -5.98 -12.44 -21.48
C VAL A 172 -6.80 -11.15 -21.54
N SER A 173 -6.86 -10.42 -20.42
CA SER A 173 -7.64 -9.18 -20.35
C SER A 173 -6.94 -8.13 -19.48
N PHE A 174 -6.34 -7.14 -20.14
CA PHE A 174 -5.72 -6.00 -19.47
C PHE A 174 -6.74 -5.19 -18.66
N SER A 175 -7.94 -4.97 -19.21
CA SER A 175 -9.00 -4.25 -18.50
C SER A 175 -9.41 -4.96 -17.20
N ALA A 176 -9.55 -6.29 -17.21
CA ALA A 176 -9.90 -7.04 -16.02
C ALA A 176 -8.85 -6.90 -14.91
N ILE A 177 -7.56 -6.75 -15.24
CA ILE A 177 -6.47 -6.52 -14.28
C ILE A 177 -6.61 -5.13 -13.65
N VAL A 178 -6.71 -4.09 -14.48
CA VAL A 178 -6.67 -2.69 -14.02
C VAL A 178 -7.97 -2.24 -13.35
N THR A 179 -9.11 -2.76 -13.79
CA THR A 179 -10.44 -2.39 -13.28
C THR A 179 -11.04 -3.41 -12.31
N SER A 180 -10.25 -4.39 -11.85
CA SER A 180 -10.71 -5.30 -10.80
C SER A 180 -11.10 -4.51 -9.53
N PRO A 181 -12.12 -4.93 -8.78
CA PRO A 181 -12.48 -4.27 -7.51
C PRO A 181 -11.28 -4.11 -6.57
N MET A 182 -10.43 -5.13 -6.48
CA MET A 182 -9.20 -5.08 -5.70
C MET A 182 -8.27 -3.95 -6.17
N ALA A 183 -8.06 -3.78 -7.48
CA ALA A 183 -7.21 -2.73 -8.02
C ALA A 183 -7.79 -1.33 -7.78
N VAL A 184 -9.09 -1.17 -8.00
CA VAL A 184 -9.80 0.11 -7.83
C VAL A 184 -9.76 0.57 -6.37
N TYR A 185 -10.18 -0.29 -5.43
CA TYR A 185 -10.15 0.07 -4.01
C TYR A 185 -8.73 0.32 -3.51
N LYS A 186 -7.76 -0.51 -3.93
CA LYS A 186 -6.36 -0.35 -3.53
C LYS A 186 -5.78 0.97 -4.03
N PHE A 187 -6.04 1.33 -5.28
CA PHE A 187 -5.60 2.60 -5.86
C PHE A 187 -6.15 3.79 -5.08
N PHE A 188 -7.47 3.89 -4.95
CA PHE A 188 -8.07 5.04 -4.27
C PHE A 188 -7.69 5.08 -2.78
N HIS A 189 -7.70 3.96 -2.07
CA HIS A 189 -7.29 3.91 -0.66
C HIS A 189 -5.86 4.44 -0.47
N THR A 190 -4.93 4.01 -1.33
CA THR A 190 -3.52 4.37 -1.28
C THR A 190 -3.30 5.85 -1.64
N VAL A 191 -3.87 6.33 -2.74
CA VAL A 191 -3.71 7.74 -3.17
C VAL A 191 -4.36 8.70 -2.18
N MET A 192 -5.55 8.39 -1.68
CA MET A 192 -6.25 9.24 -0.69
C MET A 192 -5.52 9.26 0.66
N SER A 193 -4.88 8.16 1.06
CA SER A 193 -4.00 8.16 2.23
C SER A 193 -2.78 9.08 2.03
N GLY A 194 -2.26 9.17 0.82
CA GLY A 194 -1.23 10.14 0.44
C GLY A 194 -1.71 11.60 0.56
N TRP A 195 -2.94 11.89 0.16
CA TRP A 195 -3.54 13.23 0.36
C TRP A 195 -3.69 13.56 1.85
N THR A 196 -4.08 12.58 2.66
CA THR A 196 -4.13 12.73 4.11
C THR A 196 -2.76 13.09 4.68
N LEU A 197 -1.72 12.36 4.29
CA LEU A 197 -0.35 12.61 4.74
C LEU A 197 0.15 13.99 4.29
N GLY A 198 -0.03 14.36 3.03
CA GLY A 198 0.33 15.68 2.53
C GLY A 198 -0.38 16.81 3.27
N GLY A 199 -1.68 16.64 3.55
CA GLY A 199 -2.47 17.58 4.36
C GLY A 199 -1.93 17.73 5.78
N ILE A 200 -1.69 16.63 6.48
CA ILE A 200 -1.10 16.60 7.84
C ILE A 200 0.31 17.20 7.83
N PHE A 201 1.13 16.89 6.83
CA PHE A 201 2.48 17.45 6.70
C PHE A 201 2.43 18.98 6.56
N VAL A 202 1.57 19.51 5.70
CA VAL A 202 1.38 20.95 5.53
C VAL A 202 0.88 21.61 6.82
N VAL A 203 -0.08 21.01 7.51
CA VAL A 203 -0.59 21.51 8.80
C VAL A 203 0.51 21.47 9.86
N GLY A 204 1.22 20.35 10.01
CA GLY A 204 2.25 20.17 11.02
C GLY A 204 3.45 21.11 10.86
N VAL A 205 3.97 21.24 9.63
CA VAL A 205 5.07 22.19 9.31
C VAL A 205 4.63 23.64 9.54
N SER A 206 3.41 24.01 9.10
CA SER A 206 2.87 25.34 9.35
C SER A 206 2.71 25.62 10.86
N CYS A 207 2.21 24.67 11.62
CA CYS A 207 2.11 24.77 13.08
C CYS A 207 3.48 24.90 13.75
N TRP A 208 4.50 24.19 13.25
CA TRP A 208 5.87 24.36 13.74
C TRP A 208 6.40 25.78 13.48
N MET A 209 6.14 26.35 12.30
CA MET A 209 6.52 27.73 11.98
C MET A 209 5.77 28.73 12.88
N LEU A 210 4.48 28.51 13.16
CA LEU A 210 3.68 29.34 14.08
C LEU A 210 4.22 29.31 15.52
N LEU A 211 4.66 28.18 16.03
CA LEU A 211 5.35 28.06 17.33
C LEU A 211 6.61 28.95 17.40
N LYS A 212 7.27 29.15 16.26
CA LYS A 212 8.45 30.03 16.13
C LYS A 212 8.08 31.46 15.71
N ARG A 213 6.79 31.78 15.60
CA ARG A 213 6.25 33.07 15.17
C ARG A 213 6.81 33.53 13.81
N ARG A 214 6.88 32.61 12.84
CA ARG A 214 7.42 32.87 11.49
C ARG A 214 6.31 32.80 10.46
N ASN A 215 6.30 33.77 9.51
CA ASN A 215 5.43 33.76 8.32
C ASN A 215 3.96 33.42 8.63
N ILE A 216 3.37 34.08 9.64
CA ILE A 216 2.05 33.74 10.20
C ILE A 216 0.97 33.63 9.14
N GLU A 217 0.86 34.63 8.24
CA GLU A 217 -0.16 34.61 7.19
C GLU A 217 0.01 33.45 6.20
N HIS A 218 1.26 33.12 5.83
CA HIS A 218 1.57 31.95 5.02
C HIS A 218 1.11 30.66 5.69
N CYS A 219 1.43 30.51 6.99
CA CYS A 219 1.05 29.34 7.76
C CYS A 219 -0.47 29.17 7.86
N LEU A 220 -1.20 30.24 8.16
CA LEU A 220 -2.66 30.19 8.29
C LEU A 220 -3.36 29.83 6.96
N ARG A 221 -2.84 30.31 5.81
CA ARG A 221 -3.36 29.91 4.49
C ARG A 221 -3.04 28.44 4.20
N SER A 222 -1.81 28.04 4.45
CA SER A 222 -1.35 26.66 4.24
C SER A 222 -2.15 25.67 5.08
N ILE A 223 -2.41 25.99 6.37
CA ILE A 223 -3.24 25.16 7.25
C ILE A 223 -4.64 24.93 6.66
N LYS A 224 -5.27 25.97 6.10
CA LYS A 224 -6.61 25.84 5.50
C LYS A 224 -6.60 24.87 4.33
N VAL A 225 -5.66 25.02 3.39
CA VAL A 225 -5.56 24.13 2.22
C VAL A 225 -5.19 22.71 2.66
N GLY A 226 -4.15 22.56 3.50
CA GLY A 226 -3.72 21.26 3.99
C GLY A 226 -4.81 20.53 4.78
N ALA A 227 -5.54 21.21 5.64
CA ALA A 227 -6.62 20.62 6.41
C ALA A 227 -7.80 20.17 5.52
N TRP A 228 -8.17 20.93 4.49
CA TRP A 228 -9.20 20.52 3.53
C TRP A 228 -8.79 19.27 2.75
N ILE A 229 -7.60 19.28 2.16
CA ILE A 229 -7.13 18.14 1.37
C ILE A 229 -6.93 16.92 2.27
N GLY A 230 -6.37 17.10 3.47
CA GLY A 230 -6.21 16.00 4.43
C GLY A 230 -7.56 15.42 4.88
N THR A 231 -8.58 16.27 5.11
CA THR A 231 -9.93 15.80 5.50
C THR A 231 -10.62 15.05 4.35
N ILE A 232 -10.55 15.56 3.13
CA ILE A 232 -11.07 14.85 1.96
C ILE A 232 -10.33 13.50 1.81
N GLY A 233 -9.00 13.53 1.93
CA GLY A 233 -8.17 12.33 1.87
C GLY A 233 -8.59 11.27 2.89
N ILE A 234 -8.68 11.60 4.18
CA ILE A 234 -9.01 10.62 5.22
C ILE A 234 -10.43 10.07 5.10
N VAL A 235 -11.41 10.90 4.75
CA VAL A 235 -12.80 10.44 4.54
C VAL A 235 -12.87 9.46 3.38
N LEU A 236 -12.22 9.76 2.26
CA LEU A 236 -12.18 8.86 1.11
C LEU A 236 -11.33 7.61 1.38
N THR A 237 -10.24 7.71 2.17
CA THR A 237 -9.47 6.56 2.63
C THR A 237 -10.32 5.62 3.46
N MET A 238 -11.13 6.12 4.39
CA MET A 238 -12.04 5.29 5.18
C MET A 238 -13.13 4.64 4.32
N ALA A 239 -13.75 5.38 3.41
CA ALA A 239 -14.78 4.85 2.52
C ALA A 239 -14.25 3.75 1.58
N THR A 240 -13.04 3.95 1.03
CA THR A 240 -12.39 2.93 0.18
C THR A 240 -11.81 1.78 0.99
N GLY A 241 -11.50 2.00 2.26
CA GLY A 241 -11.09 0.98 3.20
C GLY A 241 -12.19 -0.02 3.51
N ASP A 242 -13.43 0.45 3.63
CA ASP A 242 -14.62 -0.38 3.79
C ASP A 242 -14.80 -1.33 2.59
N GLY A 243 -14.82 -0.80 1.35
CA GLY A 243 -14.89 -1.63 0.15
C GLY A 243 -13.69 -2.59 -0.01
N SER A 244 -12.51 -2.19 0.47
CA SER A 244 -11.32 -3.05 0.52
C SER A 244 -11.50 -4.23 1.47
N ALA A 245 -12.16 -4.02 2.62
CA ALA A 245 -12.44 -5.08 3.59
C ALA A 245 -13.39 -6.14 3.02
N VAL A 246 -14.45 -5.73 2.32
CA VAL A 246 -15.35 -6.64 1.60
C VAL A 246 -14.59 -7.47 0.57
N THR A 247 -13.76 -6.82 -0.24
CA THR A 247 -12.95 -7.52 -1.26
C THR A 247 -11.97 -8.52 -0.65
N VAL A 248 -11.38 -8.18 0.51
CA VAL A 248 -10.51 -9.10 1.26
C VAL A 248 -11.30 -10.26 1.84
N ALA A 249 -12.50 -10.03 2.37
CA ALA A 249 -13.36 -11.10 2.87
C ALA A 249 -13.69 -12.12 1.78
N GLU A 250 -13.98 -11.64 0.57
CA GLU A 250 -14.35 -12.48 -0.57
C GLU A 250 -13.15 -13.27 -1.15
N HIS A 251 -12.01 -12.63 -1.33
CA HIS A 251 -10.88 -13.21 -2.08
C HIS A 251 -9.74 -13.72 -1.20
N GLN A 252 -9.60 -13.19 0.03
CA GLN A 252 -8.52 -13.52 0.95
C GLN A 252 -9.04 -13.76 2.39
N PRO A 253 -9.97 -14.70 2.60
CA PRO A 253 -10.61 -14.90 3.91
C PRO A 253 -9.59 -15.23 5.02
N MET A 254 -8.49 -15.93 4.71
CA MET A 254 -7.43 -16.19 5.69
C MET A 254 -6.75 -14.91 6.17
N LYS A 255 -6.56 -13.92 5.29
CA LYS A 255 -6.04 -12.60 5.66
C LYS A 255 -7.02 -11.88 6.60
N LEU A 256 -8.32 -11.90 6.29
CA LEU A 256 -9.34 -11.33 7.16
C LEU A 256 -9.33 -11.99 8.54
N ALA A 257 -9.35 -13.31 8.59
CA ALA A 257 -9.31 -14.05 9.84
C ALA A 257 -8.03 -13.75 10.67
N ALA A 258 -6.87 -13.64 10.02
CA ALA A 258 -5.61 -13.32 10.68
C ALA A 258 -5.57 -11.87 11.20
N MET A 259 -6.04 -10.89 10.41
CA MET A 259 -6.06 -9.49 10.85
C MET A 259 -7.08 -9.22 11.96
N GLU A 260 -8.08 -10.09 12.09
CA GLU A 260 -9.06 -10.04 13.16
C GLU A 260 -8.73 -10.97 14.34
N GLY A 261 -7.70 -11.83 14.21
CA GLY A 261 -7.37 -12.82 15.25
C GLY A 261 -8.50 -13.83 15.46
N LEU A 262 -9.31 -14.04 14.41
CA LEU A 262 -10.51 -14.88 14.43
C LEU A 262 -10.14 -16.34 14.15
N TYR A 263 -10.16 -17.17 15.19
CA TYR A 263 -9.87 -18.61 15.04
C TYR A 263 -11.10 -19.41 14.64
N ASP A 264 -12.24 -19.14 15.25
CA ASP A 264 -13.51 -19.82 14.96
C ASP A 264 -14.55 -18.80 14.54
N GLY A 265 -15.18 -19.00 13.40
CA GLY A 265 -16.14 -18.08 12.82
C GLY A 265 -17.54 -18.23 13.38
N ASN A 266 -18.34 -17.18 13.22
CA ASN A 266 -19.74 -17.18 13.62
C ASN A 266 -20.60 -16.32 12.68
N SER A 267 -21.92 -16.54 12.71
CA SER A 267 -22.90 -15.63 12.12
C SER A 267 -23.12 -14.44 13.05
N GLY A 268 -23.12 -13.23 12.50
CA GLY A 268 -23.17 -12.02 13.31
C GLY A 268 -21.90 -11.83 14.14
N GLN A 269 -20.72 -12.04 13.51
CA GLN A 269 -19.42 -11.99 14.14
C GLN A 269 -19.09 -10.58 14.65
N ASP A 270 -18.65 -10.49 15.91
CA ASP A 270 -18.21 -9.25 16.53
C ASP A 270 -16.87 -8.77 15.97
N LEU A 271 -16.67 -7.45 15.92
CA LEU A 271 -15.42 -6.81 15.56
C LEU A 271 -14.65 -6.44 16.83
N VAL A 272 -13.48 -7.01 17.03
CA VAL A 272 -12.62 -6.64 18.16
C VAL A 272 -11.96 -5.28 17.87
N ALA A 273 -12.46 -4.22 18.50
CA ALA A 273 -11.90 -2.88 18.34
C ALA A 273 -10.56 -2.72 19.06
N ILE A 274 -10.45 -3.22 20.28
CA ILE A 274 -9.23 -3.24 21.08
C ILE A 274 -9.08 -4.65 21.63
N GLY A 275 -7.91 -5.26 21.46
CA GLY A 275 -7.66 -6.61 21.97
C GLY A 275 -6.21 -6.89 22.25
N VAL A 276 -5.96 -7.80 23.19
CA VAL A 276 -4.65 -8.37 23.49
C VAL A 276 -4.72 -9.86 23.20
N LEU A 277 -3.98 -10.30 22.18
CA LEU A 277 -3.97 -11.71 21.79
C LEU A 277 -3.35 -12.59 22.89
N ASN A 278 -3.90 -13.79 23.04
CA ASN A 278 -3.34 -14.83 23.88
C ASN A 278 -2.16 -15.50 23.15
N PRO A 279 -0.90 -15.37 23.64
CA PRO A 279 0.26 -15.92 22.96
C PRO A 279 0.31 -17.47 22.99
N GLU A 280 -0.47 -18.11 23.86
CA GLU A 280 -0.54 -19.57 23.98
C GLU A 280 -1.56 -20.19 23.00
N LYS A 281 -2.46 -19.37 22.43
CA LYS A 281 -3.48 -19.82 21.47
C LYS A 281 -2.85 -20.42 20.23
N LYS A 282 -3.29 -21.63 19.88
CA LYS A 282 -2.89 -22.37 18.69
C LYS A 282 -4.09 -22.74 17.85
N VAL A 283 -3.84 -23.00 16.59
CA VAL A 283 -4.86 -23.50 15.66
C VAL A 283 -5.40 -24.85 16.12
N GLY A 284 -6.71 -24.97 16.21
CA GLY A 284 -7.39 -26.21 16.62
C GLY A 284 -7.47 -26.45 18.12
N ASP A 285 -6.95 -25.57 18.98
CA ASP A 285 -7.15 -25.68 20.43
C ASP A 285 -8.43 -24.95 20.89
N ASN A 286 -8.82 -25.17 22.16
CA ASN A 286 -10.00 -24.57 22.78
C ASN A 286 -9.65 -23.36 23.67
N LEU A 287 -8.43 -22.83 23.63
CA LEU A 287 -8.07 -21.65 24.40
C LEU A 287 -8.75 -20.41 23.83
N ASP A 288 -9.01 -19.43 24.69
CA ASP A 288 -9.52 -18.14 24.25
C ASP A 288 -8.45 -17.41 23.41
N PRO A 289 -8.79 -16.87 22.24
CA PRO A 289 -7.85 -16.12 21.41
C PRO A 289 -7.38 -14.81 22.03
N TYR A 290 -8.11 -14.26 23.02
CA TYR A 290 -7.79 -12.98 23.65
C TYR A 290 -7.61 -13.11 25.16
N ILE A 291 -6.62 -12.40 25.70
CA ILE A 291 -6.49 -12.15 27.15
C ILE A 291 -7.47 -11.05 27.58
N PHE A 292 -7.69 -10.09 26.69
CA PHE A 292 -8.58 -8.95 26.87
C PHE A 292 -9.12 -8.48 25.53
N GLU A 293 -10.41 -8.14 25.47
CA GLU A 293 -10.99 -7.55 24.27
C GLU A 293 -12.13 -6.57 24.62
N ILE A 294 -12.28 -5.59 23.71
CA ILE A 294 -13.46 -4.73 23.62
C ILE A 294 -13.99 -4.87 22.19
N SER A 295 -15.17 -5.45 22.06
CA SER A 295 -15.76 -5.80 20.77
C SER A 295 -16.99 -4.96 20.46
N LEU A 296 -17.20 -4.70 19.17
CA LEU A 296 -18.39 -4.08 18.60
C LEU A 296 -19.30 -5.20 18.10
N PRO A 297 -20.50 -5.37 18.69
CA PRO A 297 -21.40 -6.46 18.32
C PRO A 297 -21.72 -6.44 16.81
N LYS A 298 -21.61 -7.62 16.17
CA LYS A 298 -21.86 -7.83 14.73
C LYS A 298 -21.00 -6.98 13.79
N GLY A 299 -20.03 -6.25 14.32
CA GLY A 299 -19.23 -5.30 13.56
C GLY A 299 -18.42 -5.93 12.44
N LEU A 300 -17.88 -7.14 12.65
CA LEU A 300 -17.08 -7.82 11.65
C LEU A 300 -17.94 -8.37 10.50
N SER A 301 -19.13 -8.90 10.78
CA SER A 301 -20.07 -9.33 9.73
C SER A 301 -20.50 -8.15 8.85
N ILE A 302 -20.73 -6.97 9.45
CA ILE A 302 -21.04 -5.74 8.71
C ILE A 302 -19.83 -5.31 7.85
N LEU A 303 -18.64 -5.30 8.42
CA LEU A 303 -17.41 -4.87 7.71
C LEU A 303 -17.06 -5.82 6.55
N ALA A 304 -17.23 -7.13 6.74
CA ALA A 304 -16.85 -8.14 5.77
C ALA A 304 -17.86 -8.29 4.62
N ASN A 305 -19.16 -8.21 4.92
CA ASN A 305 -20.20 -8.62 3.98
C ASN A 305 -21.36 -7.61 3.84
N HIS A 306 -21.30 -6.45 4.51
CA HIS A 306 -22.39 -5.48 4.62
C HIS A 306 -23.73 -6.09 5.11
N ASP A 307 -23.64 -7.21 5.83
CA ASP A 307 -24.77 -7.92 6.40
C ASP A 307 -24.45 -8.34 7.84
N LYS A 308 -25.24 -7.83 8.78
CA LYS A 308 -25.02 -8.01 10.23
C LYS A 308 -25.17 -9.46 10.73
N ASP A 309 -25.82 -10.32 9.96
CA ASP A 309 -26.11 -11.70 10.34
C ASP A 309 -25.32 -12.71 9.48
N SER A 310 -24.48 -12.23 8.57
CA SER A 310 -23.63 -13.07 7.73
C SER A 310 -22.59 -13.85 8.54
N PHE A 311 -22.23 -15.04 8.06
CA PHE A 311 -21.17 -15.85 8.63
C PHE A 311 -19.80 -15.32 8.16
N VAL A 312 -18.88 -15.14 9.10
CA VAL A 312 -17.47 -14.82 8.81
C VAL A 312 -16.61 -16.01 9.26
N PRO A 313 -15.92 -16.70 8.34
CA PRO A 313 -15.14 -17.88 8.68
C PRO A 313 -13.86 -17.51 9.44
N GLY A 314 -13.56 -18.26 10.50
CA GLY A 314 -12.31 -18.19 11.23
C GLY A 314 -11.21 -19.07 10.61
N ILE A 315 -10.00 -18.99 11.15
CA ILE A 315 -8.82 -19.74 10.67
C ILE A 315 -9.11 -21.24 10.64
N ASN A 316 -9.71 -21.79 11.72
CA ASN A 316 -10.05 -23.21 11.83
C ASN A 316 -11.07 -23.64 10.76
N ASP A 317 -12.05 -22.78 10.47
CA ASP A 317 -13.07 -23.06 9.46
C ASP A 317 -12.49 -23.06 8.04
N ILE A 318 -11.64 -22.08 7.74
CA ILE A 318 -10.99 -21.97 6.43
C ILE A 318 -10.09 -23.16 6.14
N ILE A 319 -9.30 -23.58 7.14
CA ILE A 319 -8.45 -24.78 7.03
C ILE A 319 -9.28 -26.04 6.81
N ALA A 320 -10.38 -26.18 7.55
CA ALA A 320 -11.26 -27.33 7.44
C ALA A 320 -12.18 -27.31 6.21
N GLY A 321 -12.25 -26.16 5.49
CA GLY A 321 -13.18 -26.00 4.37
C GLY A 321 -14.63 -25.88 4.84
N ARG A 322 -14.87 -25.24 5.96
CA ARG A 322 -16.22 -24.97 6.49
C ARG A 322 -16.63 -23.52 6.21
N SER A 323 -17.81 -23.33 5.69
CA SER A 323 -18.45 -22.03 5.55
C SER A 323 -19.97 -22.19 5.60
N PHE A 324 -20.67 -21.11 5.93
CA PHE A 324 -22.12 -21.09 6.00
C PHE A 324 -22.66 -19.88 5.26
N SER A 325 -23.80 -20.05 4.59
CA SER A 325 -24.57 -18.94 4.03
C SER A 325 -25.30 -18.18 5.14
N THR A 326 -25.84 -17.00 4.82
CA THR A 326 -26.55 -16.13 5.77
C THR A 326 -27.76 -16.85 6.42
N ASP A 327 -28.40 -17.77 5.70
CA ASP A 327 -29.49 -18.60 6.22
C ASP A 327 -29.01 -19.85 7.00
N GLY A 328 -27.72 -19.90 7.35
CA GLY A 328 -27.11 -20.97 8.16
C GLY A 328 -26.88 -22.31 7.46
N LYS A 329 -27.05 -22.36 6.12
CA LYS A 329 -26.78 -23.59 5.37
C LYS A 329 -25.29 -23.75 5.07
N PRO A 330 -24.73 -24.96 5.20
CA PRO A 330 -23.33 -25.20 4.85
C PRO A 330 -23.06 -24.87 3.37
N VAL A 331 -22.02 -24.11 3.12
CA VAL A 331 -21.48 -23.84 1.78
C VAL A 331 -20.32 -24.80 1.56
N ASN A 332 -20.36 -25.51 0.43
CA ASN A 332 -19.31 -26.48 0.11
C ASN A 332 -18.02 -25.73 -0.31
N THR A 333 -17.07 -25.63 0.61
CA THR A 333 -15.74 -25.06 0.38
C THR A 333 -14.67 -26.15 0.46
N ILE A 334 -13.53 -25.91 -0.18
CA ILE A 334 -12.45 -26.90 -0.29
C ILE A 334 -11.49 -26.70 0.88
N SER A 335 -11.23 -27.76 1.66
CA SER A 335 -10.25 -27.74 2.76
C SER A 335 -8.82 -27.47 2.25
N TYR A 336 -7.95 -26.97 3.11
CA TYR A 336 -6.56 -26.73 2.74
C TYR A 336 -5.81 -28.05 2.44
N SER A 337 -6.13 -29.12 3.11
CA SER A 337 -5.58 -30.46 2.80
C SER A 337 -5.93 -30.88 1.36
N GLU A 338 -7.17 -30.66 0.93
CA GLU A 338 -7.59 -30.95 -0.45
C GLU A 338 -6.95 -29.96 -1.45
N ARG A 339 -6.81 -28.68 -1.10
CA ARG A 339 -6.08 -27.70 -1.96
C ARG A 339 -4.63 -28.13 -2.16
N MET A 340 -3.95 -28.62 -1.11
CA MET A 340 -2.58 -29.15 -1.19
C MET A 340 -2.50 -30.39 -2.09
N GLU A 341 -3.45 -31.32 -2.01
CA GLU A 341 -3.51 -32.48 -2.89
C GLU A 341 -3.70 -32.07 -4.35
N ARG A 342 -4.64 -31.15 -4.62
CA ARG A 342 -4.87 -30.60 -5.96
C ARG A 342 -3.64 -29.86 -6.49
N GLY A 343 -2.95 -29.10 -5.65
CA GLY A 343 -1.69 -28.43 -6.00
C GLY A 343 -0.60 -29.42 -6.41
N ARG A 344 -0.44 -30.53 -5.67
CA ARG A 344 0.50 -31.59 -6.02
C ARG A 344 0.14 -32.29 -7.34
N LYS A 345 -1.16 -32.45 -7.62
CA LYS A 345 -1.63 -32.95 -8.94
C LYS A 345 -1.25 -31.99 -10.06
N ALA A 346 -1.46 -30.66 -9.87
CA ALA A 346 -1.02 -29.65 -10.84
C ALA A 346 0.49 -29.70 -11.09
N GLN A 347 1.29 -29.76 -10.03
CA GLN A 347 2.75 -29.85 -10.11
C GLN A 347 3.21 -31.13 -10.85
N SER A 348 2.59 -32.27 -10.55
CA SER A 348 2.88 -33.54 -11.23
C SER A 348 2.53 -33.47 -12.71
N ALA A 349 1.36 -32.92 -13.05
CA ALA A 349 0.91 -32.76 -14.45
C ALA A 349 1.85 -31.81 -15.22
N LEU A 350 2.33 -30.73 -14.62
CA LEU A 350 3.31 -29.83 -15.23
C LEU A 350 4.65 -30.54 -15.52
N ARG A 351 5.13 -31.37 -14.60
CA ARG A 351 6.36 -32.16 -14.81
C ARG A 351 6.19 -33.12 -15.98
N GLN A 352 5.09 -33.89 -15.98
CA GLN A 352 4.78 -34.84 -17.06
C GLN A 352 4.59 -34.12 -18.40
N PHE A 353 3.97 -32.93 -18.39
CA PHE A 353 3.85 -32.10 -19.60
C PHE A 353 5.22 -31.72 -20.18
N GLY A 354 6.18 -31.34 -19.33
CA GLY A 354 7.55 -31.05 -19.75
C GLY A 354 8.26 -32.28 -20.34
N GLU A 355 7.98 -33.48 -19.83
CA GLU A 355 8.51 -34.73 -20.37
C GLU A 355 7.88 -35.09 -21.71
N ALA A 356 6.53 -35.03 -21.83
CA ALA A 356 5.80 -35.27 -23.07
C ALA A 356 6.23 -34.30 -24.18
N LYS A 357 6.46 -33.01 -23.81
CA LYS A 357 6.97 -32.00 -24.74
C LYS A 357 8.34 -32.35 -25.29
N ARG A 358 9.27 -32.84 -24.44
CA ARG A 358 10.59 -33.28 -24.87
C ARG A 358 10.54 -34.50 -25.79
N GLN A 359 9.54 -35.37 -25.61
CA GLN A 359 9.35 -36.58 -26.41
C GLN A 359 8.52 -36.31 -27.69
N GLY A 360 7.92 -35.12 -27.84
CA GLY A 360 7.04 -34.78 -28.96
C GLY A 360 5.67 -35.47 -28.92
N ASP A 361 5.25 -35.98 -27.74
CA ASP A 361 3.95 -36.66 -27.58
C ASP A 361 2.81 -35.63 -27.43
N THR A 362 2.23 -35.26 -28.58
CA THR A 362 1.15 -34.29 -28.67
C THR A 362 -0.15 -34.76 -28.01
N LEU A 363 -0.40 -36.08 -27.99
CA LEU A 363 -1.60 -36.65 -27.37
C LEU A 363 -1.53 -36.52 -25.83
N ALA A 364 -0.40 -36.92 -25.25
CA ALA A 364 -0.16 -36.76 -23.82
C ALA A 364 -0.19 -35.29 -23.41
N MET A 365 0.42 -34.39 -24.19
CA MET A 365 0.38 -32.96 -23.92
C MET A 365 -1.06 -32.40 -23.89
N SER A 366 -1.93 -32.82 -24.79
CA SER A 366 -3.32 -32.38 -24.85
C SER A 366 -4.10 -32.81 -23.60
N GLN A 367 -3.92 -34.06 -23.17
CA GLN A 367 -4.55 -34.59 -21.96
C GLN A 367 -4.05 -33.86 -20.69
N LEU A 368 -2.74 -33.69 -20.57
CA LEU A 368 -2.13 -33.02 -19.44
C LEU A 368 -2.51 -31.53 -19.33
N ARG A 369 -2.77 -30.84 -20.45
CA ARG A 369 -3.30 -29.47 -20.42
C ARG A 369 -4.66 -29.39 -19.70
N ILE A 370 -5.53 -30.37 -19.90
CA ILE A 370 -6.83 -30.43 -19.22
C ILE A 370 -6.62 -30.61 -17.71
N ASP A 371 -5.74 -31.49 -17.31
CA ASP A 371 -5.43 -31.76 -15.90
C ASP A 371 -4.77 -30.54 -15.23
N ILE A 372 -3.83 -29.87 -15.91
CA ILE A 372 -3.22 -28.62 -15.45
C ILE A 372 -4.32 -27.57 -15.25
N LYS A 373 -5.15 -27.30 -16.26
CA LYS A 373 -6.21 -26.29 -16.17
C LYS A 373 -7.17 -26.56 -15.00
N LYS A 374 -7.48 -27.81 -14.71
CA LYS A 374 -8.38 -28.23 -13.61
C LYS A 374 -7.79 -27.95 -12.22
N HIS A 375 -6.48 -28.02 -12.07
CA HIS A 375 -5.81 -27.98 -10.77
C HIS A 375 -4.90 -26.75 -10.58
N PHE A 376 -4.66 -25.96 -11.60
CA PHE A 376 -3.70 -24.84 -11.61
C PHE A 376 -3.96 -23.82 -10.51
N ASN A 377 -5.22 -23.48 -10.22
CA ASN A 377 -5.58 -22.51 -9.19
C ASN A 377 -5.11 -22.89 -7.76
N PHE A 378 -4.62 -24.11 -7.59
CA PHE A 378 -4.08 -24.61 -6.31
C PHE A 378 -2.57 -24.85 -6.39
N LEU A 379 -1.88 -24.43 -7.45
CA LEU A 379 -0.48 -24.75 -7.69
C LEU A 379 0.41 -24.35 -6.52
N GLY A 380 0.21 -23.17 -5.95
CA GLY A 380 1.00 -22.67 -4.82
C GLY A 380 0.95 -23.56 -3.59
N TYR A 381 -0.19 -24.24 -3.35
CA TYR A 381 -0.35 -25.14 -2.21
C TYR A 381 0.54 -26.40 -2.28
N ALA A 382 1.09 -26.73 -3.45
CA ALA A 382 2.05 -27.83 -3.58
C ALA A 382 3.34 -27.61 -2.80
N SER A 383 3.71 -26.36 -2.53
CA SER A 383 4.92 -26.00 -1.78
C SER A 383 4.77 -26.09 -0.27
N LEU A 384 3.55 -26.21 0.25
CA LEU A 384 3.27 -26.26 1.67
C LEU A 384 3.47 -27.67 2.23
N GLN A 385 4.00 -27.76 3.45
CA GLN A 385 4.17 -29.03 4.17
C GLN A 385 2.90 -29.40 4.95
N SER A 386 2.26 -28.38 5.53
CA SER A 386 1.04 -28.52 6.31
C SER A 386 0.03 -27.40 6.01
N PRO A 387 -1.27 -27.61 6.29
CA PRO A 387 -2.27 -26.55 6.16
C PRO A 387 -1.97 -25.28 6.98
N SER A 388 -1.26 -25.45 8.10
CA SER A 388 -0.87 -24.33 8.98
C SER A 388 0.14 -23.38 8.33
N ASP A 389 0.92 -23.85 7.34
CA ASP A 389 1.91 -23.02 6.64
C ASP A 389 1.27 -21.93 5.78
N ALA A 390 -0.03 -22.05 5.52
CA ALA A 390 -0.80 -21.04 4.79
C ALA A 390 -1.34 -19.91 5.70
N ILE A 391 -1.05 -19.95 7.00
CA ILE A 391 -1.52 -18.95 7.96
C ILE A 391 -0.49 -17.81 8.04
N PRO A 392 -0.87 -16.55 7.80
CA PRO A 392 0.01 -15.43 7.98
C PRO A 392 0.35 -15.18 9.46
N ASN A 393 1.33 -14.31 9.72
CA ASN A 393 1.68 -13.92 11.09
C ASN A 393 0.52 -13.17 11.75
N ILE A 394 -0.27 -13.87 12.58
CA ILE A 394 -1.48 -13.35 13.22
C ILE A 394 -1.18 -12.12 14.09
N PRO A 395 -0.23 -12.16 15.07
CA PRO A 395 0.03 -11.00 15.91
C PRO A 395 0.41 -9.74 15.13
N LEU A 396 1.31 -9.89 14.16
CA LEU A 396 1.78 -8.75 13.36
C LEU A 396 0.63 -8.15 12.53
N THR A 397 -0.19 -8.99 11.91
CA THR A 397 -1.31 -8.54 11.08
C THR A 397 -2.41 -7.91 11.95
N PHE A 398 -2.74 -8.53 13.07
CA PHE A 398 -3.75 -8.07 14.02
C PHE A 398 -3.42 -6.69 14.61
N TYR A 399 -2.24 -6.55 15.20
CA TYR A 399 -1.86 -5.27 15.82
C TYR A 399 -1.65 -4.16 14.82
N SER A 400 -1.09 -4.46 13.63
CA SER A 400 -0.94 -3.45 12.58
C SER A 400 -2.29 -2.92 12.09
N PHE A 401 -3.30 -3.77 11.98
CA PHE A 401 -4.65 -3.34 11.61
C PHE A 401 -5.24 -2.37 12.65
N ARG A 402 -5.13 -2.69 13.94
CA ARG A 402 -5.62 -1.82 15.04
C ARG A 402 -4.88 -0.50 15.09
N VAL A 403 -3.56 -0.50 14.91
CA VAL A 403 -2.75 0.72 14.84
C VAL A 403 -3.21 1.59 13.66
N MET A 404 -3.40 1.00 12.47
CA MET A 404 -3.88 1.72 11.30
C MET A 404 -5.25 2.37 11.54
N VAL A 405 -6.23 1.60 12.01
CA VAL A 405 -7.61 2.09 12.25
C VAL A 405 -7.64 3.12 13.39
N GLY A 406 -6.94 2.86 14.49
CA GLY A 406 -6.89 3.75 15.65
C GLY A 406 -6.26 5.11 15.33
N ILE A 407 -5.10 5.11 14.66
CA ILE A 407 -4.46 6.36 14.22
C ILE A 407 -5.31 7.04 13.15
N GLY A 408 -5.87 6.30 12.17
CA GLY A 408 -6.74 6.86 11.14
C GLY A 408 -7.95 7.60 11.73
N SER A 409 -8.61 7.00 12.72
CA SER A 409 -9.72 7.62 13.45
C SER A 409 -9.29 8.90 14.19
N PHE A 410 -8.12 8.85 14.85
CA PHE A 410 -7.54 10.04 15.48
C PHE A 410 -7.27 11.15 14.45
N LEU A 411 -6.68 10.84 13.29
CA LEU A 411 -6.37 11.81 12.23
C LEU A 411 -7.64 12.47 11.67
N LEU A 412 -8.75 11.72 11.53
CA LEU A 412 -10.03 12.28 11.12
C LEU A 412 -10.51 13.35 12.11
N VAL A 413 -10.53 13.03 13.40
CA VAL A 413 -10.95 13.97 14.45
C VAL A 413 -10.00 15.17 14.50
N PHE A 414 -8.70 14.95 14.38
CA PHE A 414 -7.69 16.00 14.36
C PHE A 414 -7.87 16.96 13.16
N LEU A 415 -8.10 16.45 11.97
CA LEU A 415 -8.30 17.28 10.75
C LEU A 415 -9.61 18.07 10.80
N LEU A 416 -10.71 17.46 11.25
CA LEU A 416 -11.98 18.17 11.47
C LEU A 416 -11.82 19.28 12.51
N THR A 417 -11.11 19.01 13.60
CA THR A 417 -10.78 20.02 14.63
C THR A 417 -9.92 21.14 14.03
N THR A 418 -8.95 20.79 13.18
CA THR A 418 -8.09 21.76 12.49
C THR A 418 -8.91 22.68 11.59
N LEU A 419 -9.84 22.14 10.81
CA LEU A 419 -10.75 22.94 9.98
C LEU A 419 -11.61 23.87 10.83
N PHE A 420 -12.22 23.34 11.89
CA PHE A 420 -13.02 24.16 12.79
C PHE A 420 -12.23 25.34 13.37
N LEU A 421 -11.03 25.08 13.88
CA LEU A 421 -10.17 26.11 14.46
C LEU A 421 -9.69 27.12 13.42
N ALA A 422 -9.33 26.68 12.21
CA ALA A 422 -8.84 27.54 11.14
C ALA A 422 -9.87 28.56 10.63
N TYR A 423 -11.17 28.27 10.76
CA TYR A 423 -12.26 29.15 10.32
C TYR A 423 -12.94 29.91 11.46
N LYS A 424 -13.07 29.33 12.64
CA LYS A 424 -13.80 29.93 13.76
C LYS A 424 -12.89 30.71 14.73
N ARG A 425 -11.58 30.49 14.67
CA ARG A 425 -10.61 31.20 15.54
C ARG A 425 -9.44 31.76 14.72
N PRO A 426 -9.62 32.89 14.01
CA PRO A 426 -8.58 33.48 13.17
C PRO A 426 -7.33 33.93 13.95
N GLU A 427 -7.43 34.14 15.27
CA GLU A 427 -6.31 34.48 16.16
C GLU A 427 -5.79 33.28 16.94
N LEU A 428 -5.84 32.10 16.31
CA LEU A 428 -5.43 30.83 16.92
C LEU A 428 -4.00 30.91 17.53
N GLU A 429 -3.10 31.66 16.87
CA GLU A 429 -1.70 31.81 17.29
C GLU A 429 -1.51 32.57 18.63
N LYS A 430 -2.51 33.31 19.10
CA LYS A 430 -2.44 34.11 20.31
C LYS A 430 -2.83 33.33 21.58
N SER A 431 -3.53 32.20 21.46
CA SER A 431 -4.03 31.41 22.58
C SER A 431 -2.95 30.51 23.20
N LYS A 432 -2.97 30.34 24.54
CA LYS A 432 -2.07 29.39 25.26
C LYS A 432 -2.34 27.94 24.84
N TRP A 433 -3.60 27.57 24.62
CA TRP A 433 -4.03 26.23 24.18
C TRP A 433 -3.52 25.88 22.79
N SER A 434 -3.33 26.85 21.91
CA SER A 434 -2.81 26.62 20.57
C SER A 434 -1.42 26.01 20.55
N LYS A 435 -0.58 26.25 21.56
CA LYS A 435 0.75 25.66 21.61
C LYS A 435 0.70 24.13 21.74
N TRP A 436 -0.27 23.62 22.50
CA TRP A 436 -0.48 22.16 22.61
C TRP A 436 -1.01 21.58 21.30
N PHE A 437 -1.99 22.25 20.70
CA PHE A 437 -2.53 21.87 19.38
C PHE A 437 -1.42 21.86 18.31
N PHE A 438 -0.55 22.87 18.27
CA PHE A 438 0.56 22.94 17.32
C PHE A 438 1.59 21.81 17.53
N ARG A 439 1.85 21.42 18.79
CA ARG A 439 2.71 20.26 19.08
C ARG A 439 2.05 18.96 18.62
N LEU A 440 0.76 18.82 18.86
CA LEU A 440 0.00 17.67 18.39
C LEU A 440 0.02 17.57 16.85
N ALA A 441 -0.10 18.69 16.14
CA ALA A 441 0.02 18.76 14.70
C ALA A 441 1.39 18.24 14.18
N ILE A 442 2.48 18.58 14.88
CA ILE A 442 3.82 18.11 14.52
C ILE A 442 3.93 16.60 14.75
N ILE A 443 3.42 16.10 15.89
CA ILE A 443 3.42 14.66 16.22
C ILE A 443 2.54 13.87 15.26
N SER A 444 1.48 14.48 14.72
CA SER A 444 0.60 13.83 13.74
C SER A 444 1.33 13.48 12.43
N ILE A 445 2.44 14.15 12.08
CA ILE A 445 3.23 13.80 10.88
C ILE A 445 3.77 12.36 11.00
N PRO A 446 4.64 12.00 11.96
CA PRO A 446 5.13 10.63 12.08
C PRO A 446 4.01 9.62 12.38
N LEU A 447 2.94 9.99 13.08
CA LEU A 447 1.79 9.11 13.30
C LEU A 447 1.10 8.73 11.99
N THR A 448 1.00 9.66 11.03
CA THR A 448 0.42 9.36 9.71
C THR A 448 1.28 8.37 8.92
N TYR A 449 2.60 8.47 9.01
CA TYR A 449 3.51 7.46 8.42
C TYR A 449 3.34 6.09 9.07
N ILE A 450 3.28 6.03 10.41
CA ILE A 450 3.05 4.78 11.14
C ILE A 450 1.71 4.16 10.70
N CYS A 451 0.65 4.94 10.61
CA CYS A 451 -0.66 4.50 10.12
C CYS A 451 -0.57 3.88 8.72
N SER A 452 0.07 4.57 7.80
CA SER A 452 0.19 4.15 6.41
C SER A 452 1.07 2.89 6.25
N VAL A 453 2.20 2.82 6.95
CA VAL A 453 3.08 1.63 6.97
C VAL A 453 2.36 0.43 7.60
N SER A 454 1.60 0.64 8.67
CA SER A 454 0.78 -0.42 9.28
C SER A 454 -0.23 -1.00 8.30
N GLY A 455 -0.86 -0.16 7.44
CA GLY A 455 -1.72 -0.62 6.36
C GLY A 455 -0.99 -1.53 5.35
N TRP A 456 0.23 -1.19 4.98
CA TRP A 456 1.06 -2.04 4.13
C TRP A 456 1.46 -3.36 4.81
N VAL A 457 1.77 -3.34 6.11
CA VAL A 457 2.04 -4.57 6.87
C VAL A 457 0.81 -5.49 6.84
N VAL A 458 -0.39 -4.98 7.07
CA VAL A 458 -1.63 -5.77 6.94
C VAL A 458 -1.79 -6.34 5.55
N ALA A 459 -1.57 -5.53 4.50
CA ALA A 459 -1.75 -5.96 3.13
C ALA A 459 -0.77 -7.06 2.70
N GLU A 460 0.53 -6.93 3.06
CA GLU A 460 1.60 -7.76 2.55
C GLU A 460 1.98 -8.91 3.48
N VAL A 461 1.97 -8.70 4.80
CA VAL A 461 2.17 -9.80 5.76
C VAL A 461 0.92 -10.68 5.84
N GLY A 462 -0.28 -10.06 5.78
CA GLY A 462 -1.55 -10.81 5.75
C GLY A 462 -1.75 -11.66 4.49
N ARG A 463 -0.96 -11.44 3.44
CA ARG A 463 -0.95 -12.27 2.22
C ARG A 463 -0.03 -13.50 2.34
N GLN A 464 0.88 -13.52 3.30
CA GLN A 464 1.85 -14.62 3.41
C GLN A 464 1.15 -15.98 3.65
N PRO A 465 1.71 -17.10 3.11
CA PRO A 465 3.01 -17.23 2.46
C PRO A 465 3.02 -16.91 0.96
N TRP A 466 1.94 -16.37 0.43
CA TRP A 466 1.78 -16.15 -1.01
C TRP A 466 2.52 -14.91 -1.51
N ILE A 467 3.18 -15.01 -2.64
CA ILE A 467 3.56 -13.86 -3.46
C ILE A 467 2.45 -13.56 -4.49
N ASN A 468 1.87 -14.59 -5.09
CA ASN A 468 0.60 -14.52 -5.80
C ASN A 468 -0.40 -15.43 -5.08
N GLN A 469 -1.52 -14.86 -4.69
CA GLN A 469 -2.54 -15.57 -3.91
C GLN A 469 -2.86 -16.94 -4.52
N ASP A 470 -2.71 -18.00 -3.75
CA ASP A 470 -2.99 -19.40 -4.07
C ASP A 470 -2.12 -20.03 -5.20
N LEU A 471 -1.44 -19.21 -6.02
CA LEU A 471 -0.70 -19.65 -7.21
C LEU A 471 0.79 -19.85 -6.96
N MET A 472 1.42 -18.98 -6.17
CA MET A 472 2.87 -19.01 -5.98
C MET A 472 3.24 -18.59 -4.56
N SER A 473 3.96 -19.45 -3.87
CA SER A 473 4.54 -19.13 -2.55
C SER A 473 5.87 -18.39 -2.68
N ASN A 474 6.31 -17.75 -1.59
CA ASN A 474 7.59 -17.03 -1.55
C ASN A 474 8.77 -17.94 -1.91
N SER A 475 8.78 -19.19 -1.45
CA SER A 475 9.85 -20.16 -1.73
C SER A 475 9.99 -20.52 -3.21
N MET A 476 8.89 -20.44 -3.97
CA MET A 476 8.90 -20.68 -5.42
C MET A 476 9.35 -19.47 -6.23
N ALA A 477 9.25 -18.28 -5.66
CA ALA A 477 9.35 -17.02 -6.36
C ALA A 477 10.78 -16.42 -6.39
N ILE A 478 11.64 -16.82 -5.43
CA ILE A 478 12.99 -16.29 -5.27
C ILE A 478 13.93 -16.74 -6.39
N SER A 479 14.92 -15.89 -6.66
CA SER A 479 16.04 -16.20 -7.55
C SER A 479 16.94 -17.30 -6.96
N ASP A 480 17.65 -18.01 -7.83
CA ASP A 480 18.69 -18.95 -7.42
C ASP A 480 20.00 -18.20 -7.09
N ILE A 481 20.04 -17.63 -5.90
CA ILE A 481 21.15 -16.82 -5.39
C ILE A 481 21.52 -17.25 -3.97
N SER A 482 22.72 -16.89 -3.53
CA SER A 482 23.17 -17.23 -2.16
C SER A 482 22.62 -16.24 -1.12
N ALA A 483 22.35 -16.73 0.10
CA ALA A 483 21.94 -15.90 1.22
C ALA A 483 22.94 -14.79 1.55
N GLY A 484 24.25 -15.07 1.45
CA GLY A 484 25.30 -14.07 1.67
C GLY A 484 25.25 -12.90 0.70
N TYR A 485 24.87 -13.15 -0.56
CA TYR A 485 24.66 -12.09 -1.53
C TYR A 485 23.51 -11.16 -1.11
N VAL A 486 22.36 -11.75 -0.73
CA VAL A 486 21.18 -10.97 -0.29
C VAL A 486 21.47 -10.20 0.99
N GLN A 487 22.18 -10.80 1.96
CA GLN A 487 22.58 -10.12 3.20
C GLN A 487 23.46 -8.90 2.91
N THR A 488 24.42 -9.04 1.98
CA THR A 488 25.31 -7.94 1.59
C THR A 488 24.53 -6.79 0.94
N THR A 489 23.64 -7.09 0.00
CA THR A 489 22.81 -6.06 -0.66
C THR A 489 21.80 -5.43 0.31
N PHE A 490 21.24 -6.21 1.25
CA PHE A 490 20.41 -5.68 2.34
C PHE A 490 21.15 -4.63 3.17
N CYS A 491 22.39 -4.94 3.62
CA CYS A 491 23.19 -3.99 4.40
C CYS A 491 23.52 -2.72 3.60
N ILE A 492 23.88 -2.87 2.32
CA ILE A 492 24.17 -1.72 1.44
C ILE A 492 22.92 -0.84 1.31
N PHE A 493 21.75 -1.41 1.03
CA PHE A 493 20.52 -0.65 0.88
C PHE A 493 20.06 -0.02 2.20
N ALA A 494 20.21 -0.70 3.33
CA ALA A 494 19.90 -0.12 4.64
C ALA A 494 20.73 1.14 4.92
N VAL A 495 22.03 1.12 4.63
CA VAL A 495 22.90 2.29 4.79
C VAL A 495 22.55 3.39 3.77
N LEU A 496 22.38 3.04 2.51
CA LEU A 496 22.08 3.98 1.43
C LEU A 496 20.75 4.72 1.68
N PHE A 497 19.68 3.98 1.94
CA PHE A 497 18.36 4.57 2.16
C PHE A 497 18.30 5.40 3.45
N THR A 498 18.98 4.95 4.50
CA THR A 498 19.11 5.75 5.73
C THR A 498 19.82 7.07 5.45
N ALA A 499 20.91 7.05 4.67
CA ALA A 499 21.62 8.27 4.28
C ALA A 499 20.73 9.21 3.43
N LEU A 500 19.96 8.66 2.47
CA LEU A 500 19.01 9.42 1.66
C LEU A 500 17.90 10.05 2.51
N LEU A 501 17.33 9.31 3.45
CA LEU A 501 16.31 9.82 4.38
C LEU A 501 16.85 10.95 5.28
N ILE A 502 18.06 10.77 5.81
CA ILE A 502 18.71 11.83 6.61
C ILE A 502 18.98 13.07 5.75
N ALA A 503 19.41 12.89 4.51
CA ALA A 503 19.62 14.00 3.58
C ALA A 503 18.32 14.74 3.27
N ASP A 504 17.24 14.01 2.95
CA ASP A 504 15.91 14.56 2.69
C ASP A 504 15.43 15.41 3.85
N ILE A 505 15.34 14.82 5.05
CA ILE A 505 14.88 15.51 6.26
C ILE A 505 15.76 16.73 6.56
N SER A 506 17.09 16.60 6.44
CA SER A 506 18.03 17.69 6.72
C SER A 506 17.85 18.87 5.77
N ILE A 507 17.70 18.58 4.46
CA ILE A 507 17.47 19.60 3.44
C ILE A 507 16.11 20.26 3.64
N MET A 508 15.05 19.50 3.86
CA MET A 508 13.71 20.04 4.15
C MET A 508 13.72 20.93 5.38
N VAL A 509 14.26 20.47 6.50
CA VAL A 509 14.36 21.24 7.75
C VAL A 509 15.16 22.53 7.54
N LYS A 510 16.25 22.48 6.76
CA LYS A 510 17.03 23.68 6.42
C LYS A 510 16.19 24.70 5.64
N GLN A 511 15.39 24.25 4.67
CA GLN A 511 14.50 25.14 3.91
C GLN A 511 13.38 25.71 4.79
N ILE A 512 12.75 24.90 5.62
CA ILE A 512 11.69 25.34 6.56
C ILE A 512 12.25 26.34 7.59
N ARG A 513 13.52 26.25 7.95
CA ARG A 513 14.19 27.15 8.90
C ARG A 513 14.62 28.50 8.31
N LYS A 514 14.60 28.71 6.99
CA LYS A 514 14.92 30.02 6.40
C LYS A 514 13.98 31.09 6.92
N LYS A 515 14.53 32.26 7.29
CA LYS A 515 13.79 33.31 8.04
C LYS A 515 12.72 34.04 7.25
N SER A 516 12.85 34.17 5.94
CA SER A 516 11.91 34.94 5.10
C SER A 516 11.56 34.17 3.84
N LEU A 517 10.25 34.12 3.52
CA LEU A 517 9.74 33.63 2.23
C LEU A 517 9.85 34.68 1.13
N GLU A 518 10.08 35.98 1.48
CA GLU A 518 10.21 37.07 0.54
C GLU A 518 11.43 36.88 -0.39
N ASN A 519 12.49 36.26 0.10
CA ASN A 519 13.69 35.95 -0.69
C ASN A 519 13.48 34.87 -1.77
N LEU A 520 12.37 34.14 -1.77
CA LEU A 520 12.05 33.19 -2.83
C LEU A 520 11.59 33.89 -4.14
N ASN A 521 11.21 35.16 -4.07
CA ASN A 521 10.85 35.94 -5.25
C ASN A 521 12.05 36.62 -5.92
N SER A 522 13.20 36.71 -5.23
CA SER A 522 14.39 37.45 -5.72
C SER A 522 15.40 36.57 -6.47
N THR A 523 15.23 35.26 -6.53
CA THR A 523 16.02 34.38 -7.43
C THR A 523 15.43 34.43 -8.84
N LYS A 524 15.85 35.45 -9.59
CA LYS A 524 15.68 35.54 -11.05
C LYS A 524 16.59 34.55 -11.76
#